data_0371b8dbbc6cac18e92ab1dbd8aaac29
#
_entry.id   0371b8dbbc6cac18e92ab1dbd8aaac29
#
_cell.length_a   1.000
_cell.length_b   1.000
_cell.length_c   1.000
_cell.angle_alpha   90.00
_cell.angle_beta   90.00
_cell.angle_gamma   90.00
#
_symmetry.space_group_name_H-M   'P 1'
#
loop_
_entity.id
_entity.type
_entity.pdbx_description
1 polymer ?
#
loop_
_entity_poly.entity_id
_entity_poly.type
_entity_poly.pdbx_seq_one_letter_code
_entity_poly.pdbx_strand_id
1 'polypeptide(L)'
;AEAGDSQLMRRPPRHPETPLFAGSVIAVAITQGLAILTACLWTFWQAHTTGGSDAEARALTFACLVTGFVGVIVTNRSWSEPLHQSLSRPNAAFRWVVSGTIALLALAVGTTGGQRLFHFDAPDPSSLAIAVAWPAGIALVFEAAKLSSSMRRMLVSGR
;
A
#
# COMPACT_ATOMS: atom_id res chain seq x y z
N ALA A 1 15.25 -12.73 -1.27
CA ALA A 1 14.75 -13.97 -0.73
C ALA A 1 13.98 -13.66 0.55
N GLU A 2 12.69 -13.94 0.57
CA GLU A 2 11.87 -13.83 1.79
C GLU A 2 12.35 -14.88 2.80
N ALA A 3 12.51 -14.46 4.07
CA ALA A 3 12.72 -15.42 5.14
C ALA A 3 11.48 -16.32 5.20
N GLY A 4 11.65 -17.61 4.93
CA GLY A 4 10.57 -18.58 4.92
C GLY A 4 9.82 -18.57 6.24
N ASP A 5 8.49 -18.69 6.16
CA ASP A 5 7.63 -18.85 7.33
C ASP A 5 8.07 -20.12 8.08
N SER A 6 8.51 -19.98 9.33
CA SER A 6 8.97 -21.10 10.16
C SER A 6 7.89 -22.17 10.39
N GLN A 7 6.62 -21.82 10.11
CA GLN A 7 5.50 -22.75 10.19
C GLN A 7 5.18 -23.47 8.87
N LEU A 8 5.83 -23.06 7.76
CA LEU A 8 5.54 -23.63 6.43
C LEU A 8 5.77 -25.16 6.40
N MET A 9 6.84 -25.62 7.06
CA MET A 9 7.20 -27.05 7.14
C MET A 9 6.32 -27.86 8.10
N ARG A 10 5.50 -27.19 8.92
CA ARG A 10 4.57 -27.86 9.87
C ARG A 10 3.15 -27.96 9.34
N ARG A 11 2.83 -27.30 8.24
CA ARG A 11 1.51 -27.37 7.62
C ARG A 11 1.44 -28.60 6.70
N PRO A 12 0.32 -29.34 6.70
CA PRO A 12 0.12 -30.41 5.74
C PRO A 12 0.19 -29.86 4.30
N PRO A 13 0.62 -30.67 3.33
CA PRO A 13 0.65 -30.28 1.93
C PRO A 13 -0.73 -29.80 1.49
N ARG A 14 -0.75 -28.74 0.66
CA ARG A 14 -1.99 -28.20 0.11
C ARG A 14 -2.65 -29.23 -0.79
N HIS A 15 -3.97 -29.36 -0.69
CA HIS A 15 -4.74 -30.27 -1.55
C HIS A 15 -4.60 -29.83 -3.02
N PRO A 16 -4.30 -30.74 -3.98
CA PRO A 16 -4.07 -30.39 -5.38
C PRO A 16 -5.21 -29.62 -6.06
N GLU A 17 -6.45 -29.88 -5.63
CA GLU A 17 -7.67 -29.24 -6.17
C GLU A 17 -8.00 -27.87 -5.57
N THR A 18 -7.22 -27.38 -4.60
CA THR A 18 -7.50 -26.08 -4.00
C THR A 18 -7.09 -24.98 -4.98
N PRO A 19 -8.00 -24.09 -5.44
CA PRO A 19 -7.68 -23.04 -6.40
C PRO A 19 -6.60 -22.11 -5.81
N LEU A 20 -5.61 -21.74 -6.64
CA LEU A 20 -4.52 -20.85 -6.27
C LEU A 20 -5.03 -19.47 -5.84
N PHE A 21 -6.13 -19.02 -6.45
CA PHE A 21 -6.80 -17.77 -6.14
C PHE A 21 -8.19 -18.07 -5.57
N ALA A 22 -8.31 -18.02 -4.25
CA ALA A 22 -9.62 -18.04 -3.61
C ALA A 22 -10.38 -16.75 -3.96
N GLY A 23 -11.69 -16.83 -4.17
CA GLY A 23 -12.51 -15.66 -4.51
C GLY A 23 -12.38 -14.52 -3.49
N SER A 24 -12.13 -14.83 -2.21
CA SER A 24 -11.86 -13.84 -1.17
C SER A 24 -10.58 -13.04 -1.42
N VAL A 25 -9.52 -13.66 -1.93
CA VAL A 25 -8.26 -12.98 -2.26
C VAL A 25 -8.47 -12.00 -3.41
N ILE A 26 -9.19 -12.44 -4.45
CA ILE A 26 -9.53 -11.58 -5.59
C ILE A 26 -10.41 -10.40 -5.13
N ALA A 27 -11.43 -10.66 -4.31
CA ALA A 27 -12.30 -9.60 -3.80
C ALA A 27 -11.53 -8.55 -3.01
N VAL A 28 -10.61 -8.96 -2.14
CA VAL A 28 -9.76 -8.02 -1.38
C VAL A 28 -8.85 -7.24 -2.31
N ALA A 29 -8.21 -7.89 -3.30
CA ALA A 29 -7.33 -7.21 -4.25
C ALA A 29 -8.09 -6.15 -5.07
N ILE A 30 -9.30 -6.47 -5.55
CA ILE A 30 -10.17 -5.53 -6.27
C ILE A 30 -10.55 -4.37 -5.35
N THR A 31 -10.95 -4.64 -4.10
CA THR A 31 -11.35 -3.60 -3.15
C THR A 31 -10.18 -2.66 -2.84
N GLN A 32 -8.98 -3.18 -2.63
CA GLN A 32 -7.77 -2.39 -2.43
C GLN A 32 -7.44 -1.53 -3.66
N GLY A 33 -7.52 -2.11 -4.86
CA GLY A 33 -7.28 -1.40 -6.11
C GLY A 33 -8.28 -0.26 -6.34
N LEU A 34 -9.57 -0.52 -6.11
CA LEU A 34 -10.62 0.50 -6.21
C LEU A 34 -10.46 1.62 -5.18
N ALA A 35 -10.06 1.30 -3.95
CA ALA A 35 -9.81 2.30 -2.92
C ALA A 35 -8.65 3.23 -3.30
N ILE A 36 -7.54 2.68 -3.83
CA ILE A 36 -6.42 3.50 -4.32
C ILE A 36 -6.82 4.33 -5.53
N LEU A 37 -7.55 3.75 -6.49
CA LEU A 37 -8.05 4.48 -7.64
C LEU A 37 -8.91 5.67 -7.22
N THR A 38 -9.83 5.45 -6.27
CA THR A 38 -10.69 6.52 -5.73
C THR A 38 -9.85 7.61 -5.08
N ALA A 39 -8.82 7.24 -4.30
CA ALA A 39 -7.91 8.20 -3.69
C ALA A 39 -7.15 9.02 -4.73
N CYS A 40 -6.65 8.38 -5.79
CA CYS A 40 -5.96 9.06 -6.88
C CYS A 40 -6.88 10.02 -7.65
N LEU A 41 -8.10 9.59 -7.97
CA LEU A 41 -9.09 10.43 -8.67
C LEU A 41 -9.49 11.62 -7.80
N TRP A 42 -9.70 11.41 -6.50
CA TRP A 42 -9.98 12.47 -5.55
C TRP A 42 -8.84 13.48 -5.45
N THR A 43 -7.59 13.00 -5.32
CA THR A 43 -6.40 13.85 -5.26
C THR A 43 -6.25 14.68 -6.52
N PHE A 44 -6.43 14.08 -7.70
CA PHE A 44 -6.37 14.77 -8.97
C PHE A 44 -7.47 15.85 -9.09
N TRP A 45 -8.70 15.50 -8.77
CA TRP A 45 -9.83 16.43 -8.82
C TRP A 45 -9.66 17.58 -7.83
N GLN A 46 -9.22 17.29 -6.60
CA GLN A 46 -8.97 18.30 -5.60
C GLN A 46 -7.90 19.32 -6.04
N ALA A 47 -6.78 18.83 -6.59
CA ALA A 47 -5.72 19.70 -7.11
C ALA A 47 -6.23 20.69 -8.15
N HIS A 48 -7.10 20.24 -9.05
CA HIS A 48 -7.73 21.10 -10.04
C HIS A 48 -8.71 22.12 -9.44
N THR A 49 -9.53 21.71 -8.47
CA THR A 49 -10.53 22.59 -7.86
C THR A 49 -9.90 23.65 -6.95
N THR A 50 -8.71 23.39 -6.42
CA THR A 50 -7.93 24.36 -5.62
C THR A 50 -7.08 25.32 -6.46
N GLY A 51 -7.14 25.22 -7.79
CA GLY A 51 -6.41 26.09 -8.72
C GLY A 51 -4.96 25.68 -8.99
N GLY A 52 -4.60 24.45 -8.66
CA GLY A 52 -3.30 23.87 -8.99
C GLY A 52 -3.13 23.66 -10.51
N SER A 53 -1.89 23.65 -10.97
CA SER A 53 -1.57 23.34 -12.37
C SER A 53 -1.78 21.84 -12.67
N ASP A 54 -1.98 21.51 -13.94
CA ASP A 54 -2.02 20.11 -14.39
C ASP A 54 -0.76 19.33 -14.01
N ALA A 55 0.39 20.00 -13.98
CA ALA A 55 1.67 19.41 -13.62
C ALA A 55 1.75 19.14 -12.12
N GLU A 56 1.20 20.00 -11.29
CA GLU A 56 1.05 19.78 -9.85
C GLU A 56 0.06 18.66 -9.55
N ALA A 57 -1.11 18.65 -10.21
CA ALA A 57 -2.10 17.59 -10.06
C ALA A 57 -1.52 16.20 -10.38
N ARG A 58 -0.70 16.11 -11.45
CA ARG A 58 0.02 14.86 -11.78
C ARG A 58 1.02 14.47 -10.70
N ALA A 59 1.78 15.41 -10.16
CA ALA A 59 2.77 15.14 -9.11
C ALA A 59 2.09 14.60 -7.83
N LEU A 60 1.00 15.22 -7.40
CA LEU A 60 0.22 14.81 -6.23
C LEU A 60 -0.42 13.43 -6.43
N THR A 61 -1.01 13.20 -7.60
CA THR A 61 -1.62 11.90 -7.95
C THR A 61 -0.58 10.79 -8.02
N PHE A 62 0.59 11.08 -8.56
CA PHE A 62 1.72 10.14 -8.59
C PHE A 62 2.19 9.80 -7.17
N ALA A 63 2.32 10.79 -6.28
CA ALA A 63 2.68 10.57 -4.88
C ALA A 63 1.61 9.71 -4.15
N CYS A 64 0.33 10.00 -4.37
CA CYS A 64 -0.80 9.20 -3.85
C CYS A 64 -0.73 7.75 -4.33
N LEU A 65 -0.53 7.52 -5.62
CA LEU A 65 -0.46 6.19 -6.22
C LEU A 65 0.71 5.36 -5.65
N VAL A 66 1.91 5.94 -5.63
CA VAL A 66 3.12 5.27 -5.12
C VAL A 66 2.97 4.93 -3.65
N THR A 67 2.44 5.85 -2.83
CA THR A 67 2.19 5.60 -1.40
C THR A 67 1.12 4.52 -1.21
N GLY A 68 0.08 4.52 -2.04
CA GLY A 68 -0.93 3.48 -2.05
C GLY A 68 -0.36 2.09 -2.35
N PHE A 69 0.51 1.97 -3.34
CA PHE A 69 1.18 0.70 -3.64
C PHE A 69 2.09 0.23 -2.50
N VAL A 70 2.86 1.14 -1.89
CA VAL A 70 3.63 0.80 -0.69
C VAL A 70 2.71 0.29 0.42
N GLY A 71 1.58 0.95 0.64
CA GLY A 71 0.55 0.52 1.59
C GLY A 71 0.04 -0.89 1.31
N VAL A 72 -0.29 -1.21 0.05
CA VAL A 72 -0.73 -2.56 -0.36
C VAL A 72 0.37 -3.60 -0.15
N ILE A 73 1.61 -3.30 -0.52
CA ILE A 73 2.75 -4.21 -0.29
C ILE A 73 2.91 -4.51 1.20
N VAL A 74 2.83 -3.48 2.04
CA VAL A 74 2.97 -3.59 3.50
C VAL A 74 1.83 -4.42 4.09
N THR A 75 0.58 -4.12 3.74
CA THR A 75 -0.60 -4.81 4.28
C THR A 75 -0.72 -6.25 3.79
N ASN A 76 -0.30 -6.55 2.55
CA ASN A 76 -0.39 -7.89 1.97
C ASN A 76 0.81 -8.79 2.28
N ARG A 77 1.85 -8.26 2.94
CA ARG A 77 3.04 -9.03 3.32
C ARG A 77 2.71 -10.21 4.25
N SER A 78 1.78 -10.05 5.17
CA SER A 78 1.31 -11.13 6.04
C SER A 78 -0.19 -11.00 6.30
N TRP A 79 -0.92 -12.07 6.00
CA TRP A 79 -2.36 -12.17 6.29
C TRP A 79 -2.64 -12.73 7.70
N SER A 80 -1.64 -13.38 8.29
CA SER A 80 -1.78 -14.12 9.54
C SER A 80 -1.24 -13.36 10.75
N GLU A 81 -0.42 -12.34 10.52
CA GLU A 81 0.29 -11.61 11.58
C GLU A 81 0.00 -10.11 11.52
N PRO A 82 -0.14 -9.45 12.67
CA PRO A 82 -0.30 -8.00 12.72
C PRO A 82 0.95 -7.28 12.17
N LEU A 83 0.75 -6.10 11.61
CA LEU A 83 1.77 -5.31 10.92
C LEU A 83 3.06 -5.13 11.75
N HIS A 84 2.93 -4.83 13.05
CA HIS A 84 4.09 -4.62 13.93
C HIS A 84 4.99 -5.86 14.04
N GLN A 85 4.42 -7.07 14.08
CA GLN A 85 5.19 -8.32 14.11
C GLN A 85 5.83 -8.62 12.75
N SER A 86 5.08 -8.36 11.67
CA SER A 86 5.58 -8.51 10.30
C SER A 86 6.74 -7.56 10.01
N LEU A 87 6.69 -6.30 10.49
CA LEU A 87 7.77 -5.33 10.32
C LEU A 87 8.99 -5.61 11.19
N SER A 88 8.80 -6.24 12.35
CA SER A 88 9.90 -6.61 13.26
C SER A 88 10.77 -7.76 12.72
N ARG A 89 10.27 -8.53 11.75
CA ARG A 89 11.08 -9.59 11.12
C ARG A 89 12.10 -8.98 10.16
N PRO A 90 13.39 -9.33 10.30
CA PRO A 90 14.44 -8.82 9.44
C PRO A 90 14.24 -9.31 8.00
N ASN A 91 13.80 -8.42 7.14
CA ASN A 91 13.74 -8.65 5.69
C ASN A 91 14.45 -7.51 4.98
N ALA A 92 15.70 -7.75 4.60
CA ALA A 92 16.53 -6.74 3.94
C ALA A 92 15.91 -6.32 2.60
N ALA A 93 15.40 -7.26 1.80
CA ALA A 93 14.81 -6.98 0.51
C ALA A 93 13.58 -6.05 0.64
N PHE A 94 12.69 -6.32 1.59
CA PHE A 94 11.54 -5.47 1.86
C PHE A 94 11.95 -4.04 2.24
N ARG A 95 12.92 -3.90 3.15
CA ARG A 95 13.41 -2.57 3.56
C ARG A 95 14.02 -1.81 2.38
N TRP A 96 14.82 -2.48 1.55
CA TRP A 96 15.41 -1.86 0.35
C TRP A 96 14.35 -1.43 -0.66
N VAL A 97 13.33 -2.25 -0.91
CA VAL A 97 12.23 -1.90 -1.82
C VAL A 97 11.45 -0.70 -1.30
N VAL A 98 11.02 -0.72 -0.04
CA VAL A 98 10.22 0.38 0.52
C VAL A 98 11.03 1.67 0.62
N SER A 99 12.26 1.62 1.17
CA SER A 99 13.10 2.81 1.29
C SER A 99 13.53 3.34 -0.08
N GLY A 100 13.85 2.47 -1.02
CA GLY A 100 14.15 2.85 -2.40
C GLY A 100 12.97 3.52 -3.09
N THR A 101 11.77 2.99 -2.93
CA THR A 101 10.55 3.60 -3.48
C THR A 101 10.30 4.99 -2.89
N ILE A 102 10.44 5.15 -1.56
CA ILE A 102 10.29 6.45 -0.89
C ILE A 102 11.37 7.44 -1.39
N ALA A 103 12.62 6.98 -1.49
CA ALA A 103 13.71 7.82 -1.99
C ALA A 103 13.47 8.26 -3.44
N LEU A 104 13.04 7.35 -4.32
CA LEU A 104 12.73 7.68 -5.72
C LEU A 104 11.53 8.63 -5.83
N LEU A 105 10.50 8.45 -5.00
CA LEU A 105 9.37 9.38 -4.93
C LEU A 105 9.84 10.78 -4.50
N ALA A 106 10.66 10.86 -3.44
CA ALA A 106 11.20 12.12 -2.96
C ALA A 106 12.08 12.80 -4.02
N LEU A 107 12.88 12.05 -4.77
CA LEU A 107 13.66 12.57 -5.88
C LEU A 107 12.77 13.06 -7.03
N ALA A 108 11.74 12.29 -7.41
CA ALA A 108 10.86 12.63 -8.53
C ALA A 108 10.06 13.90 -8.27
N VAL A 109 9.50 14.05 -7.06
CA VAL A 109 8.63 15.17 -6.70
C VAL A 109 9.38 16.32 -6.05
N GLY A 110 10.42 16.02 -5.27
CA GLY A 110 11.14 17.00 -4.44
C GLY A 110 12.34 17.67 -5.11
N THR A 111 12.80 17.20 -6.28
CA THR A 111 13.96 17.79 -6.94
C THR A 111 13.62 18.41 -8.29
N THR A 112 14.32 19.48 -8.65
CA THR A 112 14.15 20.14 -9.96
C THR A 112 14.47 19.20 -11.14
N GLY A 113 15.40 18.26 -10.95
CA GLY A 113 15.75 17.25 -11.95
C GLY A 113 14.61 16.25 -12.17
N GLY A 114 14.04 15.72 -11.09
CA GLY A 114 12.89 14.83 -11.14
C GLY A 114 11.65 15.53 -11.71
N GLN A 115 11.36 16.74 -11.25
CA GLN A 115 10.24 17.53 -11.75
C GLN A 115 10.33 17.78 -13.27
N ARG A 116 11.51 18.13 -13.78
CA ARG A 116 11.74 18.29 -15.23
C ARG A 116 11.56 16.98 -16.00
N LEU A 117 12.09 15.87 -15.47
CA LEU A 117 12.01 14.55 -16.13
C LEU A 117 10.56 14.06 -16.24
N PHE A 118 9.75 14.24 -15.22
CA PHE A 118 8.37 13.78 -15.16
C PHE A 118 7.35 14.85 -15.56
N HIS A 119 7.80 16.05 -15.93
CA HIS A 119 6.95 17.21 -16.21
C HIS A 119 6.00 17.54 -15.05
N PHE A 120 6.55 17.56 -13.85
CA PHE A 120 5.86 17.93 -12.61
C PHE A 120 6.17 19.37 -12.23
N ASP A 121 5.21 20.04 -11.61
CA ASP A 121 5.48 21.25 -10.84
C ASP A 121 5.69 20.88 -9.37
N ALA A 122 6.40 21.74 -8.64
CA ALA A 122 6.61 21.56 -7.21
C ALA A 122 5.26 21.66 -6.49
N PRO A 123 4.75 20.56 -5.88
CA PRO A 123 3.47 20.63 -5.19
C PRO A 123 3.58 21.42 -3.89
N ASP A 124 2.47 22.06 -3.50
CA ASP A 124 2.36 22.65 -2.19
C ASP A 124 2.58 21.59 -1.09
N PRO A 125 3.42 21.87 -0.05
CA PRO A 125 3.71 20.89 0.99
C PRO A 125 2.49 20.35 1.73
N SER A 126 1.45 21.16 1.94
CA SER A 126 0.21 20.72 2.60
C SER A 126 -0.58 19.77 1.71
N SER A 127 -0.68 20.06 0.42
CA SER A 127 -1.31 19.21 -0.58
C SER A 127 -0.58 17.89 -0.75
N LEU A 128 0.75 17.91 -0.75
CA LEU A 128 1.58 16.70 -0.79
C LEU A 128 1.38 15.84 0.48
N ALA A 129 1.34 16.46 1.66
CA ALA A 129 1.07 15.75 2.90
C ALA A 129 -0.29 15.04 2.88
N ILE A 130 -1.32 15.67 2.36
CA ILE A 130 -2.66 15.07 2.20
C ILE A 130 -2.61 13.93 1.19
N ALA A 131 -1.97 14.13 0.02
CA ALA A 131 -1.84 13.12 -1.02
C ALA A 131 -1.13 11.84 -0.53
N VAL A 132 -0.20 11.96 0.40
CA VAL A 132 0.51 10.84 1.04
C VAL A 132 -0.30 10.26 2.21
N ALA A 133 -0.91 11.08 3.04
CA ALA A 133 -1.64 10.63 4.23
C ALA A 133 -2.91 9.85 3.87
N TRP A 134 -3.60 10.22 2.81
CA TRP A 134 -4.85 9.59 2.39
C TRP A 134 -4.69 8.09 2.07
N PRO A 135 -3.81 7.67 1.15
CA PRO A 135 -3.60 6.24 0.88
C PRO A 135 -2.96 5.49 2.05
N ALA A 136 -2.14 6.14 2.88
CA ALA A 136 -1.65 5.55 4.11
C ALA A 136 -2.78 5.25 5.09
N GLY A 137 -3.76 6.15 5.24
CA GLY A 137 -4.97 5.93 6.02
C GLY A 137 -5.80 4.75 5.50
N ILE A 138 -5.96 4.63 4.18
CA ILE A 138 -6.62 3.47 3.54
C ILE A 138 -5.91 2.16 3.91
N ALA A 139 -4.58 2.12 3.84
CA ALA A 139 -3.79 0.95 4.22
C ALA A 139 -4.01 0.56 5.70
N LEU A 140 -4.08 1.54 6.61
CA LEU A 140 -4.38 1.30 8.03
C LEU A 140 -5.79 0.74 8.24
N VAL A 141 -6.78 1.21 7.49
CA VAL A 141 -8.15 0.66 7.55
C VAL A 141 -8.17 -0.80 7.11
N PHE A 142 -7.48 -1.17 6.03
CA PHE A 142 -7.36 -2.56 5.61
C PHE A 142 -6.64 -3.43 6.66
N GLU A 143 -5.61 -2.91 7.30
CA GLU A 143 -4.92 -3.62 8.38
C GLU A 143 -5.84 -3.83 9.59
N ALA A 144 -6.58 -2.83 10.01
CA ALA A 144 -7.56 -2.92 11.08
C ALA A 144 -8.67 -3.94 10.77
N ALA A 145 -9.19 -3.93 9.54
CA ALA A 145 -10.19 -4.90 9.07
C ALA A 145 -9.66 -6.34 9.11
N LYS A 146 -8.39 -6.55 8.74
CA LYS A 146 -7.70 -7.83 8.80
C LYS A 146 -7.57 -8.34 10.24
N LEU A 147 -7.15 -7.49 11.18
CA LEU A 147 -7.06 -7.83 12.59
C LEU A 147 -8.42 -8.23 13.17
N SER A 148 -9.48 -7.48 12.85
CA SER A 148 -10.84 -7.78 13.26
C SER A 148 -11.32 -9.15 12.75
N SER A 149 -11.03 -9.50 11.50
CA SER A 149 -11.41 -10.80 10.90
C SER A 149 -10.61 -11.98 11.48
N SER A 150 -9.36 -11.77 11.88
CA SER A 150 -8.54 -12.76 12.58
C SER A 150 -9.05 -13.03 14.00
N MET A 151 -9.39 -12.00 14.74
CA MET A 151 -10.01 -12.15 16.07
C MET A 151 -11.35 -12.89 16.00
N ARG A 152 -12.20 -12.59 15.01
CA ARG A 152 -13.46 -13.33 14.81
C ARG A 152 -13.25 -14.81 14.56
N ARG A 153 -12.23 -15.19 13.77
CA ARG A 153 -11.91 -16.61 13.52
C ARG A 153 -11.42 -17.33 14.77
N MET A 154 -10.61 -16.68 15.61
CA MET A 154 -10.16 -17.25 16.89
C MET A 154 -11.34 -17.50 17.84
N LEU A 155 -12.31 -16.60 17.91
CA LEU A 155 -13.50 -16.73 18.74
C LEU A 155 -14.46 -17.85 18.25
N VAL A 156 -14.52 -18.08 16.93
CA VAL A 156 -15.38 -19.14 16.34
C VAL A 156 -14.69 -20.51 16.41
N SER A 157 -13.36 -20.59 16.33
CA SER A 157 -12.58 -21.84 16.40
C SER A 157 -12.37 -22.34 17.83
N GLY A 158 -12.63 -21.52 18.84
CA GLY A 158 -12.52 -21.88 20.27
C GLY A 158 -13.81 -22.38 20.90
N ARG A 159 -14.87 -22.60 20.10
CA ARG A 159 -16.09 -23.28 20.48
C ARG A 159 -16.21 -24.62 19.77
#